data_841ba5db62fec15949024cde4f8d5cfa
#
_entry.id   841ba5db62fec15949024cde4f8d5cfa
#
_cell.length_a   1.000
_cell.length_b   1.000
_cell.length_c   1.000
_cell.angle_alpha   90.00
_cell.angle_beta   90.00
_cell.angle_gamma   90.00
#
_symmetry.space_group_name_H-M   'P 1'
#
loop_
_entity.id
_entity.type
_entity.pdbx_description
1 polymer ?
#
loop_
_entity_poly.entity_id
_entity_poly.type
_entity_poly.pdbx_seq_one_letter_code
_entity_poly.pdbx_strand_id
1 'polypeptide(L)'
;MNEFGIDTAYANYLTQEAVDDLDFGIFRLTDLGYVGSGTSSYYNKSNPPDAACLPNMQIVQSNGKPAGMYFFSHAWDATSAAFEANYCCDQLDAWHFTPRLGVFMDFERLGSTGRIGGFENLIYINGGWPSASLMQTIYTSWCSTILSRGYRPGLYMNADPISAVTDTWLQNARFDANIGSPLFWLAQWASSNSWDCDIWQYSAGSGGMGDQWHGITVDYDRCLNDRIFSGAGLPIWLKLYLGTRGDTHGKRTLLL
;
A
#
# COMPACT_ATOMS: atom_id res chain seq x y z
N MET A 1 13.94 -13.85 -7.23
CA MET A 1 14.45 -12.46 -7.19
C MET A 1 14.46 -11.99 -5.75
N ASN A 2 15.46 -11.23 -5.34
CA ASN A 2 15.52 -10.62 -4.00
C ASN A 2 15.72 -9.11 -4.20
N GLU A 3 14.73 -8.47 -4.79
CA GLU A 3 14.80 -7.04 -5.04
C GLU A 3 14.51 -6.28 -3.75
N PHE A 4 15.36 -5.29 -3.49
CA PHE A 4 15.35 -4.48 -2.29
C PHE A 4 14.46 -3.26 -2.47
N GLY A 5 13.57 -3.05 -1.52
CA GLY A 5 12.72 -1.88 -1.44
C GLY A 5 12.71 -1.27 -0.07
N ILE A 6 12.08 -0.11 0.00
CA ILE A 6 11.83 0.60 1.24
C ILE A 6 10.41 1.14 1.25
N ASP A 7 9.89 1.32 2.46
CA ASP A 7 8.77 2.21 2.68
C ASP A 7 9.12 3.30 3.71
N THR A 8 8.47 4.43 3.60
CA THR A 8 8.69 5.55 4.50
C THR A 8 7.50 6.51 4.56
N ALA A 9 7.50 7.35 5.59
CA ALA A 9 6.42 8.28 5.92
C ALA A 9 6.96 9.69 6.21
N TYR A 10 6.06 10.63 6.41
CA TYR A 10 6.31 12.02 6.81
C TYR A 10 7.14 12.82 5.78
N ALA A 11 8.18 13.50 6.21
CA ALA A 11 9.05 14.35 5.41
C ALA A 11 10.42 13.70 5.13
N ASN A 12 10.47 12.39 5.00
CA ASN A 12 11.67 11.63 4.66
C ASN A 12 11.89 11.65 3.14
N TYR A 13 12.58 12.68 2.64
CA TYR A 13 12.84 12.84 1.20
C TYR A 13 14.01 11.97 0.75
N LEU A 14 13.80 11.22 -0.33
CA LEU A 14 14.86 10.44 -0.98
C LEU A 14 15.84 11.35 -1.73
N THR A 15 17.12 11.03 -1.60
CA THR A 15 18.16 11.57 -2.48
C THR A 15 18.32 10.69 -3.74
N GLN A 16 18.99 11.20 -4.77
CA GLN A 16 19.29 10.40 -5.96
C GLN A 16 20.14 9.18 -5.60
N GLU A 17 21.14 9.33 -4.72
CA GLU A 17 21.97 8.22 -4.23
C GLU A 17 21.13 7.13 -3.57
N ALA A 18 20.17 7.51 -2.72
CA ALA A 18 19.24 6.57 -2.13
C ALA A 18 18.40 5.85 -3.19
N VAL A 19 17.91 6.57 -4.19
CA VAL A 19 17.13 5.96 -5.28
C VAL A 19 17.97 5.00 -6.12
N ASP A 20 19.26 5.27 -6.32
CA ASP A 20 20.14 4.39 -7.10
C ASP A 20 20.29 3.00 -6.45
N ASP A 21 20.24 2.93 -5.13
CA ASP A 21 20.46 1.72 -4.33
C ASP A 21 19.18 0.88 -4.04
N LEU A 22 17.99 1.36 -4.42
CA LEU A 22 16.74 0.60 -4.25
C LEU A 22 16.21 0.06 -5.59
N ASP A 23 15.33 -0.93 -5.55
CA ASP A 23 14.63 -1.45 -6.73
C ASP A 23 13.17 -0.97 -6.80
N PHE A 24 12.55 -0.64 -5.66
CA PHE A 24 11.20 -0.07 -5.57
C PHE A 24 11.01 0.72 -4.26
N GLY A 25 9.94 1.55 -4.19
CA GLY A 25 9.60 2.26 -2.95
C GLY A 25 8.10 2.45 -2.76
N ILE A 26 7.65 2.47 -1.50
CA ILE A 26 6.24 2.68 -1.12
C ILE A 26 6.18 3.83 -0.11
N PHE A 27 5.32 4.83 -0.36
CA PHE A 27 5.35 6.09 0.37
C PHE A 27 4.00 6.43 0.96
N ARG A 28 3.99 6.81 2.25
CA ARG A 28 2.74 7.15 2.93
C ARG A 28 2.10 8.40 2.33
N LEU A 29 0.82 8.28 1.97
CA LEU A 29 0.03 9.45 1.63
C LEU A 29 -0.27 10.28 2.86
N THR A 30 -0.91 9.68 3.84
CA THR A 30 -1.26 10.34 5.11
C THR A 30 -1.86 9.31 6.08
N ASP A 31 -2.00 9.79 7.32
CA ASP A 31 -2.92 9.29 8.32
C ASP A 31 -3.94 10.41 8.55
N LEU A 32 -5.18 10.25 8.10
CA LEU A 32 -6.21 11.28 8.31
C LEU A 32 -6.56 11.46 9.80
N GLY A 33 -5.96 10.65 10.66
CA GLY A 33 -6.18 10.70 12.08
C GLY A 33 -7.61 10.31 12.46
N TYR A 34 -7.72 9.62 13.55
CA TYR A 34 -9.00 9.27 14.14
C TYR A 34 -9.33 10.31 15.22
N VAL A 35 -10.42 11.04 15.03
CA VAL A 35 -10.90 12.02 16.00
C VAL A 35 -12.14 11.48 16.67
N GLY A 36 -12.01 11.01 17.90
CA GLY A 36 -13.12 10.58 18.73
C GLY A 36 -12.98 9.14 19.25
N SER A 37 -13.85 8.76 20.17
CA SER A 37 -14.02 7.41 20.68
C SER A 37 -15.42 6.92 20.35
N GLY A 38 -15.54 5.70 19.82
CA GLY A 38 -16.82 5.03 19.52
C GLY A 38 -17.33 5.29 18.10
N THR A 39 -18.63 5.03 17.91
CA THR A 39 -19.30 5.06 16.60
C THR A 39 -19.47 6.47 15.98
N SER A 40 -19.08 7.52 16.68
CA SER A 40 -19.05 8.89 16.17
C SER A 40 -17.69 9.27 15.60
N SER A 41 -16.86 8.31 15.28
CA SER A 41 -15.55 8.52 14.66
C SER A 41 -15.68 9.17 13.29
N TYR A 42 -14.92 10.18 13.06
CA TYR A 42 -14.79 10.83 11.76
C TYR A 42 -13.33 11.15 11.47
N TYR A 43 -13.00 11.13 10.20
CA TYR A 43 -11.66 11.46 9.76
C TYR A 43 -11.36 12.94 9.93
N ASN A 44 -10.18 13.25 10.43
CA ASN A 44 -9.63 14.61 10.38
C ASN A 44 -9.15 14.91 8.95
N LYS A 45 -10.07 15.35 8.09
CA LYS A 45 -9.76 15.72 6.70
C LYS A 45 -8.78 16.90 6.57
N SER A 46 -8.41 17.53 7.70
CA SER A 46 -7.45 18.63 7.73
C SER A 46 -6.00 18.16 7.71
N ASN A 47 -5.72 16.88 7.91
CA ASN A 47 -4.36 16.38 7.78
C ASN A 47 -3.94 16.41 6.31
N PRO A 48 -2.92 17.18 5.96
CA PRO A 48 -2.41 17.20 4.60
C PRO A 48 -1.73 15.88 4.26
N PRO A 49 -1.56 15.56 2.97
CA PRO A 49 -0.64 14.51 2.54
C PRO A 49 0.76 14.71 3.09
N ASP A 50 1.47 13.62 3.37
CA ASP A 50 2.87 13.67 3.75
C ASP A 50 3.68 14.36 2.65
N ALA A 51 4.45 15.36 3.05
CA ALA A 51 5.11 16.26 2.08
C ALA A 51 6.10 15.53 1.14
N ALA A 52 6.68 14.42 1.59
CA ALA A 52 7.61 13.62 0.79
C ALA A 52 6.92 12.58 -0.10
N CYS A 53 5.63 12.30 0.06
CA CYS A 53 4.93 11.23 -0.67
C CYS A 53 5.07 11.38 -2.19
N LEU A 54 4.55 12.46 -2.76
CA LEU A 54 4.62 12.69 -4.20
C LEU A 54 6.07 12.87 -4.72
N PRO A 55 6.93 13.69 -4.10
CA PRO A 55 8.33 13.81 -4.54
C PRO A 55 9.08 12.48 -4.59
N ASN A 56 8.92 11.63 -3.58
CA ASN A 56 9.56 10.32 -3.54
C ASN A 56 9.03 9.38 -4.62
N MET A 57 7.71 9.33 -4.84
CA MET A 57 7.15 8.55 -5.95
C MET A 57 7.68 9.04 -7.31
N GLN A 58 7.78 10.36 -7.49
CA GLN A 58 8.27 10.95 -8.73
C GLN A 58 9.73 10.61 -9.00
N ILE A 59 10.63 10.79 -8.01
CA ILE A 59 12.04 10.49 -8.20
C ILE A 59 12.27 9.00 -8.46
N VAL A 60 11.60 8.09 -7.76
CA VAL A 60 11.69 6.65 -7.98
C VAL A 60 11.21 6.27 -9.39
N GLN A 61 10.04 6.75 -9.82
CA GLN A 61 9.53 6.40 -11.15
C GLN A 61 10.28 7.06 -12.30
N SER A 62 10.85 8.26 -12.11
CA SER A 62 11.69 8.89 -13.13
C SER A 62 13.00 8.13 -13.38
N ASN A 63 13.46 7.36 -12.39
CA ASN A 63 14.58 6.43 -12.50
C ASN A 63 14.18 5.04 -13.02
N GLY A 64 12.96 4.88 -13.54
CA GLY A 64 12.47 3.63 -14.12
C GLY A 64 11.99 2.58 -13.11
N LYS A 65 12.12 2.85 -11.82
CA LYS A 65 11.78 1.93 -10.72
C LYS A 65 10.30 2.09 -10.33
N PRO A 66 9.58 1.03 -9.92
CA PRO A 66 8.19 1.16 -9.52
C PRO A 66 8.05 1.83 -8.14
N ALA A 67 7.07 2.74 -8.04
CA ALA A 67 6.68 3.37 -6.78
C ALA A 67 5.23 3.05 -6.44
N GLY A 68 4.93 2.92 -5.16
CA GLY A 68 3.60 2.74 -4.60
C GLY A 68 3.26 3.85 -3.59
N MET A 69 2.00 3.92 -3.26
CA MET A 69 1.48 4.80 -2.22
C MET A 69 0.70 3.99 -1.20
N TYR A 70 0.83 4.30 0.08
CA TYR A 70 0.00 3.70 1.11
C TYR A 70 -0.76 4.73 1.95
N PHE A 71 -1.88 4.30 2.49
CA PHE A 71 -2.73 5.07 3.37
C PHE A 71 -2.89 4.31 4.69
N PHE A 72 -2.55 4.96 5.81
CA PHE A 72 -2.74 4.38 7.14
C PHE A 72 -4.24 4.37 7.48
N SER A 73 -4.85 3.21 7.34
CA SER A 73 -6.29 3.04 7.36
C SER A 73 -6.86 2.93 8.77
N HIS A 74 -8.00 3.58 8.99
CA HIS A 74 -8.84 3.44 10.17
C HIS A 74 -10.25 2.97 9.81
N ALA A 75 -10.43 2.31 8.69
CA ALA A 75 -11.72 1.84 8.21
C ALA A 75 -12.39 0.88 9.21
N TRP A 76 -13.70 1.02 9.38
CA TRP A 76 -14.51 0.16 10.27
C TRP A 76 -15.65 -0.56 9.54
N ASP A 77 -15.93 -0.20 8.30
CA ASP A 77 -16.91 -0.80 7.42
C ASP A 77 -16.59 -0.58 5.95
N ALA A 78 -17.42 -1.08 5.05
CA ALA A 78 -17.24 -0.88 3.60
C ALA A 78 -17.30 0.58 3.17
N THR A 79 -18.12 1.40 3.83
CA THR A 79 -18.30 2.81 3.48
C THR A 79 -17.07 3.63 3.82
N SER A 80 -16.52 3.41 5.02
CA SER A 80 -15.28 4.06 5.45
C SER A 80 -14.08 3.64 4.62
N ALA A 81 -13.96 2.34 4.27
CA ALA A 81 -12.92 1.86 3.37
C ALA A 81 -13.01 2.48 1.96
N ALA A 82 -14.22 2.59 1.41
CA ALA A 82 -14.44 3.28 0.13
C ALA A 82 -14.12 4.79 0.21
N PHE A 83 -14.41 5.42 1.35
CA PHE A 83 -14.07 6.83 1.57
C PHE A 83 -12.55 7.05 1.54
N GLU A 84 -11.79 6.25 2.29
CA GLU A 84 -10.32 6.33 2.32
C GLU A 84 -9.71 6.06 0.92
N ALA A 85 -10.22 5.03 0.22
CA ALA A 85 -9.78 4.71 -1.13
C ALA A 85 -10.04 5.87 -2.12
N ASN A 86 -11.22 6.49 -2.08
CA ASN A 86 -11.52 7.67 -2.90
C ASN A 86 -10.61 8.85 -2.57
N TYR A 87 -10.35 9.10 -1.28
CA TYR A 87 -9.40 10.15 -0.88
C TYR A 87 -8.02 9.94 -1.51
N CYS A 88 -7.49 8.70 -1.48
CA CYS A 88 -6.22 8.37 -2.14
C CYS A 88 -6.27 8.67 -3.64
N CYS A 89 -7.33 8.24 -4.32
CA CYS A 89 -7.49 8.46 -5.76
C CYS A 89 -7.63 9.95 -6.11
N ASP A 90 -8.38 10.72 -5.31
CA ASP A 90 -8.53 12.16 -5.50
C ASP A 90 -7.19 12.90 -5.40
N GLN A 91 -6.31 12.48 -4.48
CA GLN A 91 -4.96 13.05 -4.39
C GLN A 91 -4.11 12.69 -5.63
N LEU A 92 -4.17 11.44 -6.09
CA LEU A 92 -3.44 11.00 -7.28
C LEU A 92 -3.93 11.71 -8.55
N ASP A 93 -5.25 11.89 -8.69
CA ASP A 93 -5.85 12.62 -9.80
C ASP A 93 -5.42 14.10 -9.77
N ALA A 94 -5.45 14.75 -8.59
CA ALA A 94 -4.98 16.12 -8.41
C ALA A 94 -3.48 16.29 -8.72
N TRP A 95 -2.68 15.29 -8.44
CA TRP A 95 -1.24 15.28 -8.75
C TRP A 95 -0.93 14.84 -10.19
N HIS A 96 -1.93 14.38 -10.95
CA HIS A 96 -1.74 13.78 -12.27
C HIS A 96 -0.68 12.66 -12.27
N PHE A 97 -0.70 11.83 -11.22
CA PHE A 97 0.30 10.80 -10.99
C PHE A 97 -0.32 9.41 -10.86
N THR A 98 0.32 8.41 -11.46
CA THR A 98 -0.10 7.01 -11.37
C THR A 98 1.03 6.17 -10.78
N PRO A 99 0.90 5.70 -9.52
CA PRO A 99 1.91 4.84 -8.91
C PRO A 99 1.91 3.46 -9.59
N ARG A 100 3.08 3.01 -10.05
CA ARG A 100 3.21 1.74 -10.80
C ARG A 100 3.01 0.51 -9.93
N LEU A 101 3.36 0.58 -8.63
CA LEU A 101 3.06 -0.50 -7.67
C LEU A 101 1.59 -0.50 -7.24
N GLY A 102 0.95 0.66 -7.22
CA GLY A 102 -0.45 0.80 -6.81
C GLY A 102 -0.63 1.56 -5.50
N VAL A 103 -1.83 1.38 -4.94
CA VAL A 103 -2.30 2.08 -3.74
C VAL A 103 -2.65 1.06 -2.67
N PHE A 104 -1.94 1.10 -1.55
CA PHE A 104 -2.04 0.11 -0.49
C PHE A 104 -2.89 0.62 0.67
N MET A 105 -3.80 -0.22 1.15
CA MET A 105 -4.45 -0.07 2.44
C MET A 105 -3.50 -0.62 3.50
N ASP A 106 -2.97 0.27 4.33
CA ASP A 106 -2.19 -0.11 5.51
C ASP A 106 -3.16 -0.27 6.68
N PHE A 107 -3.53 -1.51 6.95
CA PHE A 107 -4.50 -1.86 7.98
C PHE A 107 -3.88 -2.83 8.97
N GLU A 108 -3.36 -2.27 10.07
CA GLU A 108 -2.54 -3.02 11.00
C GLU A 108 -2.93 -2.82 12.46
N ARG A 109 -2.43 -3.70 13.31
CA ARG A 109 -2.41 -3.57 14.75
C ARG A 109 -1.05 -3.11 15.23
N LEU A 110 -1.02 -1.99 15.97
CA LEU A 110 0.22 -1.40 16.49
C LEU A 110 0.65 -1.95 17.85
N GLY A 111 -0.16 -2.81 18.47
CA GLY A 111 0.17 -3.49 19.72
C GLY A 111 0.42 -2.52 20.88
N SER A 112 1.55 -2.70 21.58
CA SER A 112 1.87 -1.98 22.83
C SER A 112 2.46 -0.58 22.66
N THR A 113 2.45 -0.01 21.46
CA THR A 113 3.10 1.29 21.18
C THR A 113 2.36 2.50 21.77
N GLY A 114 1.15 2.28 22.33
CA GLY A 114 0.26 3.35 22.81
C GLY A 114 -0.45 4.13 21.70
N ARG A 115 -0.18 3.80 20.42
CA ARG A 115 -0.91 4.30 19.26
C ARG A 115 -2.04 3.33 18.92
N ILE A 116 -3.11 3.85 18.33
CA ILE A 116 -4.25 3.05 17.89
C ILE A 116 -4.15 2.89 16.38
N GLY A 117 -3.90 1.67 15.93
CA GLY A 117 -3.97 1.29 14.52
C GLY A 117 -5.42 1.09 14.08
N GLY A 118 -5.63 0.92 12.77
CA GLY A 118 -6.95 0.68 12.22
C GLY A 118 -7.60 -0.59 12.78
N PHE A 119 -6.81 -1.62 12.98
CA PHE A 119 -7.32 -2.89 13.51
C PHE A 119 -7.71 -2.81 14.99
N GLU A 120 -6.93 -2.13 15.86
CA GLU A 120 -7.37 -1.87 17.25
C GLU A 120 -8.65 -1.05 17.30
N ASN A 121 -8.75 -0.03 16.43
CA ASN A 121 -9.94 0.78 16.32
C ASN A 121 -11.17 -0.07 15.95
N LEU A 122 -11.02 -0.97 14.96
CA LEU A 122 -12.07 -1.88 14.56
C LEU A 122 -12.48 -2.85 15.70
N ILE A 123 -11.51 -3.41 16.45
CA ILE A 123 -11.78 -4.22 17.64
C ILE A 123 -12.60 -3.43 18.66
N TYR A 124 -12.23 -2.18 18.91
CA TYR A 124 -12.93 -1.31 19.87
C TYR A 124 -14.36 -1.00 19.41
N ILE A 125 -14.56 -0.60 18.16
CA ILE A 125 -15.89 -0.27 17.60
C ILE A 125 -16.80 -1.50 17.58
N ASN A 126 -16.25 -2.67 17.26
CA ASN A 126 -17.00 -3.92 17.15
C ASN A 126 -17.27 -4.59 18.52
N GLY A 127 -16.68 -4.07 19.60
CA GLY A 127 -16.79 -4.66 20.94
C GLY A 127 -16.08 -6.01 21.08
N GLY A 128 -15.10 -6.29 20.20
CA GLY A 128 -14.33 -7.52 20.16
C GLY A 128 -13.70 -7.78 18.79
N TRP A 129 -13.13 -8.96 18.64
CA TRP A 129 -12.45 -9.37 17.40
C TRP A 129 -13.40 -9.32 16.20
N PRO A 130 -13.07 -8.67 15.08
CA PRO A 130 -13.95 -8.56 13.93
C PRO A 130 -14.19 -9.93 13.28
N SER A 131 -15.37 -10.12 12.70
CA SER A 131 -15.65 -11.31 11.91
C SER A 131 -14.87 -11.32 10.59
N ALA A 132 -14.56 -12.51 10.09
CA ALA A 132 -13.91 -12.65 8.77
C ALA A 132 -14.75 -11.96 7.67
N SER A 133 -16.08 -12.08 7.71
CA SER A 133 -16.97 -11.43 6.74
C SER A 133 -16.84 -9.90 6.77
N LEU A 134 -16.74 -9.27 7.95
CA LEU A 134 -16.54 -7.83 8.07
C LEU A 134 -15.19 -7.40 7.48
N MET A 135 -14.12 -8.10 7.83
CA MET A 135 -12.79 -7.84 7.31
C MET A 135 -12.71 -7.97 5.79
N GLN A 136 -13.26 -9.06 5.25
CA GLN A 136 -13.32 -9.30 3.80
C GLN A 136 -14.12 -8.20 3.09
N THR A 137 -15.22 -7.74 3.70
CA THR A 137 -16.04 -6.65 3.16
C THR A 137 -15.26 -5.34 3.10
N ILE A 138 -14.51 -4.99 4.16
CA ILE A 138 -13.66 -3.80 4.22
C ILE A 138 -12.61 -3.84 3.10
N TYR A 139 -11.84 -4.92 3.00
CA TYR A 139 -10.79 -5.06 1.99
C TYR A 139 -11.34 -5.11 0.56
N THR A 140 -12.46 -5.79 0.34
CA THR A 140 -13.13 -5.83 -0.97
C THR A 140 -13.59 -4.43 -1.39
N SER A 141 -14.16 -3.67 -0.46
CA SER A 141 -14.62 -2.29 -0.73
C SER A 141 -13.45 -1.36 -1.11
N TRP A 142 -12.35 -1.44 -0.36
CA TRP A 142 -11.12 -0.71 -0.70
C TRP A 142 -10.64 -1.06 -2.11
N CYS A 143 -10.37 -2.34 -2.36
CA CYS A 143 -9.82 -2.81 -3.63
C CYS A 143 -10.72 -2.46 -4.83
N SER A 144 -12.02 -2.68 -4.70
CA SER A 144 -12.99 -2.37 -5.76
C SER A 144 -13.05 -0.87 -6.06
N THR A 145 -12.96 -0.03 -5.03
CA THR A 145 -12.94 1.43 -5.20
C THR A 145 -11.68 1.88 -5.92
N ILE A 146 -10.48 1.44 -5.47
CA ILE A 146 -9.21 1.75 -6.13
C ILE A 146 -9.22 1.30 -7.60
N LEU A 147 -9.69 0.07 -7.86
CA LEU A 147 -9.80 -0.48 -9.21
C LEU A 147 -10.74 0.34 -10.10
N SER A 148 -11.91 0.73 -9.58
CA SER A 148 -12.91 1.50 -10.34
C SER A 148 -12.41 2.89 -10.76
N ARG A 149 -11.45 3.44 -10.00
CA ARG A 149 -10.77 4.71 -10.28
C ARG A 149 -9.56 4.54 -11.23
N GLY A 150 -9.29 3.31 -11.68
CA GLY A 150 -8.24 3.00 -12.64
C GLY A 150 -6.85 2.77 -12.03
N TYR A 151 -6.75 2.62 -10.72
CA TYR A 151 -5.51 2.32 -10.02
C TYR A 151 -5.41 0.85 -9.64
N ARG A 152 -4.20 0.39 -9.35
CA ARG A 152 -3.96 -0.96 -8.85
C ARG A 152 -4.12 -0.98 -7.33
N PRO A 153 -4.96 -1.87 -6.76
CA PRO A 153 -5.09 -2.00 -5.32
C PRO A 153 -3.93 -2.81 -4.72
N GLY A 154 -3.65 -2.52 -3.44
CA GLY A 154 -2.76 -3.30 -2.59
C GLY A 154 -3.30 -3.38 -1.17
N LEU A 155 -2.87 -4.39 -0.44
CA LEU A 155 -3.21 -4.63 0.96
C LEU A 155 -1.93 -4.86 1.75
N TYR A 156 -1.69 -4.02 2.76
CA TYR A 156 -0.65 -4.23 3.75
C TYR A 156 -1.29 -4.66 5.07
N MET A 157 -0.73 -5.65 5.70
CA MET A 157 -1.17 -6.12 7.00
C MET A 157 -0.12 -6.95 7.73
N ASN A 158 -0.23 -6.97 9.04
CA ASN A 158 0.53 -7.86 9.93
C ASN A 158 -0.32 -9.09 10.33
N ALA A 159 0.18 -9.90 11.26
CA ALA A 159 -0.39 -11.20 11.60
C ALA A 159 -1.86 -11.16 12.06
N ASP A 160 -2.25 -10.15 12.85
CA ASP A 160 -3.59 -10.10 13.46
C ASP A 160 -4.70 -9.89 12.42
N PRO A 161 -4.64 -8.89 11.52
CA PRO A 161 -5.58 -8.77 10.41
C PRO A 161 -5.60 -9.99 9.48
N ILE A 162 -4.45 -10.62 9.20
CA ILE A 162 -4.39 -11.84 8.38
C ILE A 162 -5.21 -12.96 9.03
N SER A 163 -5.02 -13.16 10.33
CA SER A 163 -5.76 -14.18 11.08
C SER A 163 -7.27 -13.91 11.10
N ALA A 164 -7.67 -12.62 11.09
CA ALA A 164 -9.08 -12.22 11.07
C ALA A 164 -9.75 -12.43 9.70
N VAL A 165 -9.05 -12.18 8.57
CA VAL A 165 -9.66 -12.36 7.23
C VAL A 165 -9.70 -13.81 6.76
N THR A 166 -8.93 -14.68 7.33
CA THR A 166 -8.57 -16.03 6.89
C THR A 166 -7.54 -16.06 5.76
N ASP A 167 -6.57 -16.94 5.92
CA ASP A 167 -5.51 -17.16 4.92
C ASP A 167 -6.07 -17.57 3.56
N THR A 168 -7.06 -18.47 3.55
CA THR A 168 -7.71 -18.93 2.31
C THR A 168 -8.35 -17.78 1.52
N TRP A 169 -9.03 -16.85 2.20
CA TRP A 169 -9.61 -15.70 1.51
C TRP A 169 -8.52 -14.83 0.90
N LEU A 170 -7.48 -14.52 1.67
CA LEU A 170 -6.40 -13.65 1.23
C LEU A 170 -5.68 -14.21 -0.01
N GLN A 171 -5.37 -15.51 -0.02
CA GLN A 171 -4.74 -16.17 -1.17
C GLN A 171 -5.63 -16.13 -2.42
N ASN A 172 -6.94 -16.27 -2.28
CA ASN A 172 -7.87 -16.15 -3.39
C ASN A 172 -7.98 -14.69 -3.87
N ALA A 173 -8.08 -13.72 -2.96
CA ALA A 173 -8.21 -12.29 -3.26
C ALA A 173 -7.02 -11.75 -4.08
N ARG A 174 -5.80 -12.23 -3.82
CA ARG A 174 -4.59 -11.84 -4.57
C ARG A 174 -4.70 -12.09 -6.08
N PHE A 175 -5.54 -13.03 -6.49
CA PHE A 175 -5.72 -13.39 -7.91
C PHE A 175 -7.12 -13.09 -8.43
N ASP A 176 -8.00 -12.50 -7.63
CA ASP A 176 -9.35 -12.12 -8.05
C ASP A 176 -9.32 -10.84 -8.88
N ALA A 177 -9.54 -10.98 -10.19
CA ALA A 177 -9.58 -9.86 -11.13
C ALA A 177 -10.76 -8.90 -10.87
N ASN A 178 -11.84 -9.35 -10.22
CA ASN A 178 -12.99 -8.49 -9.92
C ASN A 178 -12.66 -7.39 -8.89
N ILE A 179 -11.64 -7.62 -8.09
CA ILE A 179 -11.11 -6.63 -7.14
C ILE A 179 -9.69 -6.17 -7.50
N GLY A 180 -9.27 -6.37 -8.74
CA GLY A 180 -8.02 -5.87 -9.30
C GLY A 180 -6.79 -6.71 -8.99
N SER A 181 -6.94 -7.96 -8.54
CA SER A 181 -5.82 -8.84 -8.17
C SER A 181 -4.80 -8.11 -7.27
N PRO A 182 -5.21 -7.65 -6.06
CA PRO A 182 -4.39 -6.79 -5.22
C PRO A 182 -3.03 -7.39 -4.92
N LEU A 183 -2.01 -6.54 -4.81
CA LEU A 183 -0.74 -6.94 -4.23
C LEU A 183 -0.90 -7.13 -2.72
N PHE A 184 -0.28 -8.18 -2.20
CA PHE A 184 -0.22 -8.41 -0.76
C PHE A 184 1.18 -8.06 -0.22
N TRP A 185 1.22 -7.10 0.68
CA TRP A 185 2.40 -6.62 1.38
C TRP A 185 2.32 -7.05 2.86
N LEU A 186 3.17 -7.98 3.24
CA LEU A 186 3.22 -8.57 4.57
C LEU A 186 4.21 -7.85 5.47
N ALA A 187 3.75 -7.39 6.63
CA ALA A 187 4.64 -6.98 7.72
C ALA A 187 4.91 -8.15 8.66
N GLN A 188 6.14 -8.62 8.63
CA GLN A 188 6.62 -9.64 9.56
C GLN A 188 8.13 -9.49 9.76
N TRP A 189 8.52 -8.85 10.85
CA TRP A 189 9.91 -8.55 11.18
C TRP A 189 10.61 -9.79 11.74
N ALA A 190 11.09 -10.62 10.84
CA ALA A 190 11.66 -11.93 11.13
C ALA A 190 12.70 -12.34 10.08
N SER A 191 13.38 -13.46 10.29
CA SER A 191 14.32 -14.03 9.30
C SER A 191 13.63 -14.75 8.13
N SER A 192 12.32 -15.01 8.25
CA SER A 192 11.49 -15.64 7.21
C SER A 192 10.04 -15.19 7.35
N ASN A 193 9.31 -15.18 6.26
CA ASN A 193 7.88 -14.90 6.23
C ASN A 193 7.06 -16.19 6.41
N SER A 194 5.91 -16.07 7.07
CA SER A 194 5.01 -17.20 7.36
C SER A 194 3.86 -17.35 6.37
N TRP A 195 3.59 -16.30 5.57
CA TRP A 195 2.50 -16.27 4.58
C TRP A 195 3.03 -15.96 3.20
N ASP A 196 2.41 -16.53 2.18
CA ASP A 196 2.71 -16.19 0.80
C ASP A 196 2.26 -14.75 0.50
N CYS A 197 3.21 -13.91 0.06
CA CYS A 197 3.00 -12.49 -0.20
C CYS A 197 3.77 -12.04 -1.44
N ASP A 198 3.47 -10.85 -1.93
CA ASP A 198 4.17 -10.24 -3.07
C ASP A 198 5.34 -9.38 -2.59
N ILE A 199 5.14 -8.68 -1.48
CA ILE A 199 6.14 -7.83 -0.82
C ILE A 199 6.20 -8.22 0.65
N TRP A 200 7.40 -8.31 1.19
CA TRP A 200 7.65 -8.62 2.59
C TRP A 200 8.45 -7.51 3.26
N GLN A 201 7.80 -6.78 4.19
CA GLN A 201 8.48 -5.88 5.11
C GLN A 201 9.12 -6.72 6.21
N TYR A 202 10.44 -6.88 6.13
CA TYR A 202 11.17 -7.80 7.00
C TYR A 202 11.90 -7.11 8.15
N SER A 203 12.01 -5.78 8.12
CA SER A 203 12.58 -4.97 9.18
C SER A 203 11.90 -3.61 9.26
N ALA A 204 11.71 -3.14 10.48
CA ALA A 204 11.26 -1.78 10.80
C ALA A 204 12.15 -1.19 11.91
N GLY A 205 13.43 -1.55 11.91
CA GLY A 205 14.40 -1.12 12.92
C GLY A 205 14.11 -1.62 14.34
N SER A 206 14.88 -1.14 15.30
CA SER A 206 14.72 -1.51 16.69
C SER A 206 13.42 -0.95 17.27
N GLY A 207 12.51 -1.82 17.67
CA GLY A 207 11.24 -1.43 18.30
C GLY A 207 10.22 -0.81 17.33
N GLY A 208 10.34 -1.04 16.02
CA GLY A 208 9.43 -0.47 15.02
C GLY A 208 9.64 1.03 14.80
N MET A 209 10.86 1.52 15.04
CA MET A 209 11.20 2.95 14.87
C MET A 209 11.83 3.27 13.51
N GLY A 210 11.87 2.28 12.60
CA GLY A 210 12.51 2.37 11.30
C GLY A 210 14.02 2.11 11.34
N ASP A 211 14.55 1.67 10.21
CA ASP A 211 15.99 1.55 9.96
C ASP A 211 16.56 2.87 9.46
N GLN A 212 17.88 3.08 9.63
CA GLN A 212 18.56 4.25 9.08
C GLN A 212 19.21 3.90 7.74
N TRP A 213 18.77 4.56 6.68
CA TRP A 213 19.25 4.32 5.32
C TRP A 213 19.46 5.65 4.57
N HIS A 214 20.66 5.90 4.09
CA HIS A 214 21.04 7.18 3.46
C HIS A 214 20.64 8.43 4.27
N GLY A 215 20.64 8.32 5.61
CA GLY A 215 20.29 9.43 6.53
C GLY A 215 18.79 9.69 6.69
N ILE A 216 17.94 8.80 6.20
CA ILE A 216 16.48 8.84 6.39
C ILE A 216 16.00 7.61 7.16
N THR A 217 14.85 7.74 7.79
CA THR A 217 14.19 6.64 8.49
C THR A 217 13.27 5.90 7.54
N VAL A 218 13.49 4.58 7.38
CA VAL A 218 12.75 3.71 6.46
C VAL A 218 12.46 2.37 7.10
N ASP A 219 11.50 1.64 6.56
CA ASP A 219 11.37 0.21 6.76
C ASP A 219 11.89 -0.54 5.54
N TYR A 220 12.41 -1.75 5.74
CA TYR A 220 13.02 -2.53 4.67
C TYR A 220 12.07 -3.58 4.11
N ASP A 221 11.95 -3.56 2.80
CA ASP A 221 11.09 -4.43 2.02
C ASP A 221 11.87 -5.34 1.08
N ARG A 222 11.25 -6.47 0.76
CA ARG A 222 11.74 -7.40 -0.24
C ARG A 222 10.63 -7.83 -1.17
N CYS A 223 10.86 -7.72 -2.48
CA CYS A 223 10.00 -8.33 -3.47
C CYS A 223 10.22 -9.84 -3.51
N LEU A 224 9.15 -10.62 -3.45
CA LEU A 224 9.20 -12.09 -3.48
C LEU A 224 8.77 -12.70 -4.81
N ASN A 225 8.13 -11.91 -5.68
CA ASN A 225 7.71 -12.37 -7.00
C ASN A 225 7.56 -11.23 -8.01
N ASP A 226 7.48 -11.55 -9.30
CA ASP A 226 7.48 -10.58 -10.40
C ASP A 226 6.17 -9.81 -10.57
N ARG A 227 5.14 -10.11 -9.78
CA ARG A 227 3.84 -9.43 -9.91
C ARG A 227 3.95 -7.91 -9.71
N ILE A 228 4.91 -7.45 -8.91
CA ILE A 228 5.11 -6.01 -8.70
C ILE A 228 5.62 -5.30 -9.95
N PHE A 229 6.32 -6.00 -10.85
CA PHE A 229 6.89 -5.44 -12.10
C PHE A 229 6.03 -5.73 -13.33
N SER A 230 5.17 -6.74 -13.28
CA SER A 230 4.48 -7.26 -14.47
C SER A 230 3.29 -6.42 -14.94
N GLY A 231 2.87 -5.41 -14.18
CA GLY A 231 1.63 -4.68 -14.46
C GLY A 231 0.37 -5.57 -14.41
N ALA A 232 0.46 -6.82 -13.92
CA ALA A 232 -0.70 -7.67 -13.70
C ALA A 232 -1.69 -6.97 -12.76
N GLY A 233 -2.98 -6.96 -13.11
CA GLY A 233 -4.00 -6.21 -12.35
C GLY A 233 -4.20 -4.75 -12.81
N LEU A 234 -3.31 -4.20 -13.64
CA LEU A 234 -3.51 -2.86 -14.19
C LEU A 234 -4.63 -2.86 -15.24
N PRO A 235 -5.46 -1.82 -15.29
CA PRO A 235 -6.42 -1.63 -16.37
C PRO A 235 -5.75 -1.71 -17.75
N ILE A 236 -6.48 -2.20 -18.76
CA ILE A 236 -5.93 -2.39 -20.11
C ILE A 236 -5.30 -1.11 -20.67
N TRP A 237 -5.91 0.05 -20.44
CA TRP A 237 -5.38 1.33 -20.90
C TRP A 237 -4.04 1.69 -20.22
N LEU A 238 -3.85 1.31 -18.96
CA LEU A 238 -2.61 1.55 -18.23
C LEU A 238 -1.51 0.57 -18.68
N LYS A 239 -1.88 -0.68 -19.00
CA LYS A 239 -0.96 -1.65 -19.63
C LYS A 239 -0.45 -1.16 -20.98
N LEU A 240 -1.34 -0.57 -21.79
CA LEU A 240 -0.98 0.05 -23.06
C LEU A 240 -0.03 1.24 -22.87
N TYR A 241 -0.29 2.09 -21.88
CA TYR A 241 0.57 3.23 -21.57
C TYR A 241 1.97 2.83 -21.09
N LEU A 242 2.07 1.82 -20.23
CA LEU A 242 3.35 1.30 -19.74
C LEU A 242 4.11 0.52 -20.82
N GLY A 243 3.41 -0.24 -21.67
CA GLY A 243 4.00 -0.98 -22.79
C GLY A 243 4.60 -0.08 -23.87
N THR A 244 4.13 1.16 -24.02
CA THR A 244 4.65 2.10 -25.00
C THR A 244 5.93 2.84 -24.57
N ARG A 245 6.30 2.81 -23.28
CA ARG A 245 7.52 3.44 -22.76
C ARG A 245 8.75 2.53 -22.69
N GLY A 246 8.57 1.21 -22.85
CA GLY A 246 9.66 0.23 -22.72
C GLY A 246 10.57 0.03 -23.94
N ASP A 247 10.27 0.63 -25.09
CA ASP A 247 11.07 0.44 -26.30
C ASP A 247 11.77 1.73 -26.72
N THR A 248 12.95 1.98 -26.15
CA THR A 248 13.87 3.02 -26.62
C THR A 248 14.70 2.60 -27.86
N HIS A 249 14.41 1.47 -28.49
CA HIS A 249 14.99 1.05 -29.76
C HIS A 249 13.91 0.78 -30.82
N GLY A 250 13.54 1.87 -31.44
CA GLY A 250 12.98 2.02 -32.78
C GLY A 250 12.28 0.84 -33.45
N LYS A 251 10.98 0.63 -33.16
CA LYS A 251 9.98 0.29 -34.17
C LYS A 251 8.58 0.42 -33.55
N ARG A 252 7.85 1.45 -33.95
CA ARG A 252 6.42 1.56 -33.67
C ARG A 252 5.70 0.46 -34.43
N THR A 253 5.20 -0.54 -33.74
CA THR A 253 4.17 -1.43 -34.30
C THR A 253 2.90 -1.14 -33.50
N LEU A 254 1.97 -0.43 -34.11
CA LEU A 254 0.59 -0.36 -33.64
C LEU A 254 0.00 -1.75 -33.86
N LEU A 255 -0.35 -2.45 -32.80
CA LEU A 255 -1.28 -3.58 -32.85
C LEU A 255 -2.66 -3.04 -32.47
N LEU A 256 -3.54 -3.04 -33.44
CA LEU A 256 -4.99 -2.83 -33.29
C LEU A 256 -5.62 -4.06 -32.63
#